data_769f87f2e2e8a60b4d14f5bd2a2505bd
#
_entry.id   769f87f2e2e8a60b4d14f5bd2a2505bd
#
_cell.length_a   1.000
_cell.length_b   1.000
_cell.length_c   1.000
_cell.angle_alpha   90.00
_cell.angle_beta   90.00
_cell.angle_gamma   90.00
#
_symmetry.space_group_name_H-M   'P 1'
#
loop_
_entity.id
_entity.type
_entity.pdbx_description
1 polymer ?
#
loop_
_entity_poly.entity_id
_entity_poly.type
_entity_poly.pdbx_seq_one_letter_code
_entity_poly.pdbx_strand_id
1 'polypeptide(L)'
;TINEDLKVEVPQNLLKNMIKGTSFAIAQDEVRPILQGILFEVKDKQLNLVALDGYRLAIRNELLDIDNDIEVVIPGKTLNEVSKILEDNSDLVEITFTSNHILFNLKTTKVISRLLEGKFVNYNSLLPQEHKLIVNVKKQELQNGIERASLMAKDGNSNLIKLDVQEDILIITSNSQLGKVREEVAISLQGEGVQIAFNSRYLLDVLKSMEEDEIVMEMTSGITPCVIKGKNMNNSKYLVLPVRLVR
;
A
#
# COMPACT_ATOMS: atom_id res chain seq x y z
N THR A 1 14.21 -21.45 -12.19
CA THR A 1 14.83 -21.40 -13.54
C THR A 1 13.72 -21.36 -14.56
N ILE A 2 13.33 -20.16 -14.97
CA ILE A 2 12.39 -19.96 -16.09
C ILE A 2 13.23 -20.23 -17.33
N ASN A 3 13.09 -21.42 -17.92
CA ASN A 3 13.86 -21.84 -19.10
C ASN A 3 13.14 -21.56 -20.43
N GLU A 4 11.99 -20.91 -20.39
CA GLU A 4 11.23 -20.44 -21.56
C GLU A 4 10.77 -19.01 -21.29
N ASP A 5 10.68 -18.19 -22.33
CA ASP A 5 10.11 -16.84 -22.23
C ASP A 5 8.65 -16.94 -21.83
N LEU A 6 8.36 -16.70 -20.56
CA LEU A 6 7.00 -16.74 -20.05
C LEU A 6 6.31 -15.43 -20.39
N LYS A 7 5.13 -15.54 -21.00
CA LYS A 7 4.32 -14.38 -21.41
C LYS A 7 3.01 -14.35 -20.66
N VAL A 8 2.63 -13.15 -20.21
CA VAL A 8 1.32 -12.87 -19.62
C VAL A 8 0.75 -11.62 -20.26
N GLU A 9 -0.56 -11.54 -20.32
CA GLU A 9 -1.29 -10.37 -20.80
C GLU A 9 -2.14 -9.79 -19.68
N VAL A 10 -2.02 -8.47 -19.49
CA VAL A 10 -2.74 -7.76 -18.42
C VAL A 10 -3.40 -6.51 -19.02
N PRO A 11 -4.66 -6.20 -18.69
CA PRO A 11 -5.27 -4.92 -19.09
C PRO A 11 -4.47 -3.72 -18.57
N GLN A 12 -4.27 -2.72 -19.44
CA GLN A 12 -3.43 -1.56 -19.11
C GLN A 12 -3.93 -0.78 -17.89
N ASN A 13 -5.23 -0.49 -17.84
CA ASN A 13 -5.86 0.20 -16.72
C ASN A 13 -5.70 -0.57 -15.41
N LEU A 14 -5.84 -1.90 -15.44
CA LEU A 14 -5.68 -2.76 -14.28
C LEU A 14 -4.24 -2.69 -13.75
N LEU A 15 -3.25 -2.94 -14.61
CA LEU A 15 -1.84 -2.90 -14.23
C LEU A 15 -1.46 -1.52 -13.70
N LYS A 16 -1.91 -0.44 -14.36
CA LYS A 16 -1.68 0.94 -13.92
C LYS A 16 -2.22 1.21 -12.52
N ASN A 17 -3.44 0.77 -12.22
CA ASN A 17 -4.07 0.93 -10.92
C ASN A 17 -3.35 0.10 -9.84
N MET A 18 -2.95 -1.11 -10.15
CA MET A 18 -2.17 -1.95 -9.23
C MET A 18 -0.81 -1.33 -8.90
N ILE A 19 -0.10 -0.79 -9.90
CA ILE A 19 1.18 -0.09 -9.69
C ILE A 19 0.97 1.15 -8.82
N LYS A 20 -0.02 2.01 -9.13
CA LYS A 20 -0.33 3.20 -8.33
C LYS A 20 -0.68 2.84 -6.89
N GLY A 21 -1.42 1.76 -6.70
CA GLY A 21 -1.83 1.27 -5.38
C GLY A 21 -0.71 0.68 -4.53
N THR A 22 0.50 0.49 -5.08
CA THR A 22 1.62 -0.15 -4.36
C THR A 22 2.91 0.66 -4.36
N SER A 23 3.18 1.45 -5.41
CA SER A 23 4.46 2.12 -5.62
C SER A 23 4.88 3.10 -4.51
N PHE A 24 3.92 3.68 -3.77
CA PHE A 24 4.21 4.57 -2.66
C PHE A 24 4.90 3.88 -1.47
N ALA A 25 4.77 2.55 -1.37
CA ALA A 25 5.33 1.75 -0.27
C ALA A 25 6.72 1.17 -0.59
N ILE A 26 7.32 1.50 -1.75
CA ILE A 26 8.67 1.08 -2.12
C ILE A 26 9.70 1.75 -1.18
N ALA A 27 10.68 0.98 -0.70
CA ALA A 27 11.77 1.51 0.09
C ALA A 27 12.62 2.51 -0.70
N GLN A 28 12.98 3.62 -0.05
CA GLN A 28 13.82 4.67 -0.65
C GLN A 28 15.30 4.52 -0.27
N ASP A 29 15.60 3.75 0.78
CA ASP A 29 16.95 3.47 1.21
C ASP A 29 17.57 2.29 0.47
N GLU A 30 18.92 2.22 0.47
CA GLU A 30 19.68 1.17 -0.20
C GLU A 30 20.06 0.00 0.72
N VAL A 31 19.60 -0.01 1.96
CA VAL A 31 19.96 -1.03 2.95
C VAL A 31 19.47 -2.42 2.52
N ARG A 32 18.31 -2.45 1.90
CA ARG A 32 17.71 -3.69 1.37
C ARG A 32 17.27 -3.47 -0.08
N PRO A 33 18.18 -3.65 -1.05
CA PRO A 33 17.91 -3.35 -2.46
C PRO A 33 16.66 -4.04 -3.03
N ILE A 34 16.34 -5.25 -2.56
CA ILE A 34 15.16 -5.98 -3.00
C ILE A 34 13.85 -5.24 -2.69
N LEU A 35 13.80 -4.40 -1.64
CA LEU A 35 12.65 -3.60 -1.27
C LEU A 35 12.51 -2.29 -2.08
N GLN A 36 13.49 -1.96 -2.93
CA GLN A 36 13.37 -0.87 -3.90
C GLN A 36 12.55 -1.27 -5.14
N GLY A 37 12.02 -2.50 -5.14
CA GLY A 37 11.13 -3.01 -6.18
C GLY A 37 9.76 -3.39 -5.64
N ILE A 38 8.90 -3.78 -6.58
CA ILE A 38 7.59 -4.36 -6.32
C ILE A 38 7.66 -5.84 -6.68
N LEU A 39 7.24 -6.69 -5.77
CA LEU A 39 7.00 -8.10 -6.07
C LEU A 39 5.83 -8.21 -7.05
N PHE A 40 6.08 -8.88 -8.17
CA PHE A 40 5.07 -9.33 -9.12
C PHE A 40 4.93 -10.84 -8.94
N GLU A 41 3.85 -11.25 -8.31
CA GLU A 41 3.58 -12.65 -8.00
C GLU A 41 2.29 -13.08 -8.68
N VAL A 42 2.34 -14.16 -9.44
CA VAL A 42 1.15 -14.88 -9.90
C VAL A 42 1.14 -16.22 -9.22
N LYS A 43 0.07 -16.51 -8.52
CA LYS A 43 -0.15 -17.78 -7.84
C LYS A 43 -1.64 -18.10 -7.80
N ASP A 44 -2.01 -19.34 -8.09
CA ASP A 44 -3.40 -19.80 -8.08
C ASP A 44 -4.33 -18.87 -8.89
N LYS A 45 -3.90 -18.42 -10.06
CA LYS A 45 -4.59 -17.47 -10.95
C LYS A 45 -4.83 -16.09 -10.33
N GLN A 46 -4.11 -15.74 -9.29
CA GLN A 46 -4.16 -14.43 -8.67
C GLN A 46 -2.85 -13.69 -8.91
N LEU A 47 -2.95 -12.50 -9.53
CA LEU A 47 -1.84 -11.56 -9.61
C LEU A 47 -1.80 -10.72 -8.33
N ASN A 48 -0.66 -10.71 -7.68
CA ASN A 48 -0.36 -9.85 -6.53
C ASN A 48 0.78 -8.90 -6.90
N LEU A 49 0.58 -7.61 -6.67
CA LEU A 49 1.66 -6.63 -6.60
C LEU A 49 1.86 -6.24 -5.14
N VAL A 50 3.09 -6.37 -4.65
CA VAL A 50 3.42 -6.13 -3.24
C VAL A 50 4.64 -5.23 -3.11
N ALA A 51 4.53 -4.18 -2.30
CA ALA A 51 5.63 -3.30 -1.93
C ALA A 51 5.67 -3.06 -0.42
N LEU A 52 6.86 -2.93 0.15
CA LEU A 52 7.04 -2.58 1.56
C LEU A 52 8.39 -1.88 1.80
N ASP A 53 8.44 -1.02 2.81
CA ASP A 53 9.66 -0.27 3.20
C ASP A 53 10.11 -0.53 4.65
N GLY A 54 9.45 -1.45 5.36
CA GLY A 54 9.70 -1.74 6.77
C GLY A 54 8.84 -0.95 7.75
N TYR A 55 8.07 0.03 7.29
CA TYR A 55 7.11 0.80 8.07
C TYR A 55 5.69 0.63 7.59
N ARG A 56 5.51 0.27 6.33
CA ARG A 56 4.23 0.05 5.68
C ARG A 56 4.34 -1.02 4.61
N LEU A 57 3.22 -1.66 4.31
CA LEU A 57 3.08 -2.68 3.29
C LEU A 57 1.85 -2.34 2.45
N ALA A 58 1.96 -2.47 1.14
CA ALA A 58 0.87 -2.32 0.19
C ALA A 58 0.73 -3.61 -0.63
N ILE A 59 -0.48 -4.15 -0.70
CA ILE A 59 -0.84 -5.33 -1.49
C ILE A 59 -2.01 -4.95 -2.38
N ARG A 60 -1.87 -5.18 -3.68
CA ARG A 60 -2.98 -5.18 -4.64
C ARG A 60 -3.06 -6.54 -5.27
N ASN A 61 -4.26 -7.09 -5.35
CA ASN A 61 -4.49 -8.38 -5.99
C ASN A 61 -5.66 -8.35 -6.96
N GLU A 62 -5.55 -9.16 -8.01
CA GLU A 62 -6.60 -9.34 -9.01
C GLU A 62 -6.57 -10.76 -9.54
N LEU A 63 -7.75 -11.29 -9.87
CA LEU A 63 -7.86 -12.58 -10.51
C LEU A 63 -7.57 -12.43 -12.00
N LEU A 64 -6.61 -13.19 -12.49
CA LEU A 64 -6.27 -13.26 -13.92
C LEU A 64 -6.20 -14.72 -14.35
N ASP A 65 -6.61 -15.00 -15.58
CA ASP A 65 -6.53 -16.36 -16.14
C ASP A 65 -5.12 -16.68 -16.64
N ILE A 66 -4.19 -16.78 -15.69
CA ILE A 66 -2.78 -17.10 -15.89
C ILE A 66 -2.49 -18.41 -15.15
N ASP A 67 -2.12 -19.46 -15.88
CA ASP A 67 -1.90 -20.78 -15.31
C ASP A 67 -0.49 -20.98 -14.72
N ASN A 68 0.46 -20.10 -15.04
CA ASN A 68 1.84 -20.23 -14.59
C ASN A 68 2.11 -19.43 -13.33
N ASP A 69 2.75 -20.06 -12.36
CA ASP A 69 3.26 -19.36 -11.18
C ASP A 69 4.46 -18.50 -11.55
N ILE A 70 4.44 -17.25 -11.10
CA ILE A 70 5.48 -16.24 -11.32
C ILE A 70 5.83 -15.59 -9.99
N GLU A 71 7.11 -15.45 -9.70
CA GLU A 71 7.59 -14.68 -8.55
C GLU A 71 8.85 -13.93 -8.97
N VAL A 72 8.73 -12.63 -9.22
CA VAL A 72 9.84 -11.76 -9.60
C VAL A 72 9.73 -10.40 -8.93
N VAL A 73 10.85 -9.70 -8.75
CA VAL A 73 10.85 -8.34 -8.22
C VAL A 73 11.29 -7.36 -9.30
N ILE A 74 10.39 -6.45 -9.61
CA ILE A 74 10.58 -5.44 -10.66
C ILE A 74 11.03 -4.14 -10.00
N PRO A 75 12.11 -3.48 -10.50
CA PRO A 75 12.54 -2.21 -9.94
C PRO A 75 11.42 -1.17 -9.94
N GLY A 76 11.25 -0.47 -8.81
CA GLY A 76 10.20 0.54 -8.66
C GLY A 76 10.29 1.67 -9.68
N LYS A 77 11.51 2.07 -10.05
CA LYS A 77 11.73 3.05 -11.13
C LYS A 77 11.12 2.59 -12.45
N THR A 78 11.32 1.31 -12.80
CA THR A 78 10.75 0.74 -14.03
C THR A 78 9.23 0.79 -14.02
N LEU A 79 8.60 0.32 -12.94
CA LEU A 79 7.13 0.32 -12.85
C LEU A 79 6.55 1.73 -12.81
N ASN A 80 7.23 2.69 -12.20
CA ASN A 80 6.82 4.09 -12.24
C ASN A 80 6.85 4.66 -13.68
N GLU A 81 7.85 4.32 -14.48
CA GLU A 81 7.89 4.75 -15.89
C GLU A 81 6.84 4.01 -16.73
N VAL A 82 6.67 2.70 -16.51
CA VAL A 82 5.60 1.91 -17.17
C VAL A 82 4.23 2.51 -16.84
N SER A 83 3.96 2.85 -15.58
CA SER A 83 2.68 3.45 -15.17
C SER A 83 2.34 4.77 -15.87
N LYS A 84 3.35 5.55 -16.29
CA LYS A 84 3.14 6.82 -17.02
C LYS A 84 2.72 6.61 -18.47
N ILE A 85 3.12 5.50 -19.09
CA ILE A 85 2.82 5.19 -20.48
C ILE A 85 1.63 4.26 -20.67
N LEU A 86 1.18 3.59 -19.59
CA LEU A 86 -0.06 2.81 -19.58
C LEU A 86 -1.26 3.74 -19.72
N GLU A 87 -2.19 3.37 -20.61
CA GLU A 87 -3.43 4.09 -20.84
C GLU A 87 -4.54 3.63 -19.89
N ASP A 88 -5.57 4.47 -19.72
CA ASP A 88 -6.73 4.16 -18.88
C ASP A 88 -7.80 3.41 -19.70
N ASN A 89 -7.39 2.34 -20.39
CA ASN A 89 -8.24 1.49 -21.20
C ASN A 89 -7.98 0.00 -20.92
N SER A 90 -8.78 -0.88 -21.48
CA SER A 90 -8.67 -2.34 -21.32
C SER A 90 -7.80 -3.03 -22.37
N ASP A 91 -7.07 -2.28 -23.19
CA ASP A 91 -6.10 -2.87 -24.12
C ASP A 91 -5.05 -3.67 -23.33
N LEU A 92 -4.61 -4.78 -23.87
CA LEU A 92 -3.66 -5.66 -23.20
C LEU A 92 -2.23 -5.14 -23.39
N VAL A 93 -1.45 -5.19 -22.30
CA VAL A 93 0.00 -5.14 -22.35
C VAL A 93 0.53 -6.56 -22.23
N GLU A 94 1.36 -6.96 -23.20
CA GLU A 94 2.10 -8.22 -23.14
C GLU A 94 3.34 -8.04 -22.24
N ILE A 95 3.49 -8.89 -21.24
CA ILE A 95 4.63 -8.90 -20.33
C ILE A 95 5.38 -10.20 -20.54
N THR A 96 6.63 -10.11 -20.95
CA THR A 96 7.51 -11.27 -21.15
C THR A 96 8.58 -11.31 -20.05
N PHE A 97 8.73 -12.46 -19.44
CA PHE A 97 9.72 -12.72 -18.38
C PHE A 97 10.81 -13.65 -18.90
N THR A 98 12.05 -13.28 -18.67
CA THR A 98 13.22 -14.13 -18.83
C THR A 98 13.86 -14.38 -17.46
N SER A 99 14.97 -15.10 -17.41
CA SER A 99 15.67 -15.40 -16.15
C SER A 99 16.05 -14.16 -15.31
N ASN A 100 16.32 -13.02 -15.95
CA ASN A 100 16.79 -11.81 -15.27
C ASN A 100 16.27 -10.50 -15.85
N HIS A 101 15.37 -10.55 -16.83
CA HIS A 101 14.77 -9.37 -17.44
C HIS A 101 13.25 -9.50 -17.55
N ILE A 102 12.60 -8.36 -17.61
CA ILE A 102 11.19 -8.19 -17.95
C ILE A 102 11.06 -7.26 -19.13
N LEU A 103 10.15 -7.59 -20.04
CA LEU A 103 9.77 -6.78 -21.19
C LEU A 103 8.28 -6.46 -21.11
N PHE A 104 7.93 -5.19 -21.10
CA PHE A 104 6.57 -4.70 -21.33
C PHE A 104 6.43 -4.28 -22.79
N ASN A 105 5.50 -4.88 -23.48
CA ASN A 105 5.22 -4.62 -24.92
C ASN A 105 3.86 -3.95 -25.07
N LEU A 106 3.87 -2.63 -25.30
CA LEU A 106 2.69 -1.80 -25.54
C LEU A 106 2.68 -1.41 -27.00
N LYS A 107 2.07 -2.18 -27.88
CA LYS A 107 1.93 -1.92 -29.34
C LYS A 107 3.03 -1.06 -30.00
N THR A 108 3.18 0.20 -29.53
CA THR A 108 4.12 1.21 -30.06
C THR A 108 5.39 1.40 -29.24
N THR A 109 5.39 0.94 -27.99
CA THR A 109 6.49 1.17 -27.04
C THR A 109 6.88 -0.12 -26.36
N LYS A 110 8.17 -0.35 -26.22
CA LYS A 110 8.72 -1.47 -25.46
C LYS A 110 9.59 -0.96 -24.33
N VAL A 111 9.35 -1.47 -23.11
CA VAL A 111 10.17 -1.19 -21.95
C VAL A 111 10.85 -2.47 -21.49
N ILE A 112 12.18 -2.47 -21.45
CA ILE A 112 12.98 -3.59 -20.97
C ILE A 112 13.66 -3.17 -19.69
N SER A 113 13.63 -4.04 -18.69
CA SER A 113 14.31 -3.81 -17.41
C SER A 113 14.93 -5.09 -16.88
N ARG A 114 16.03 -4.94 -16.14
CA ARG A 114 16.58 -6.03 -15.34
C ARG A 114 15.75 -6.20 -14.07
N LEU A 115 15.49 -7.45 -13.69
CA LEU A 115 14.84 -7.80 -12.43
C LEU A 115 15.80 -7.61 -11.25
N LEU A 116 15.27 -7.33 -10.07
CA LEU A 116 16.06 -7.33 -8.84
C LEU A 116 16.33 -8.76 -8.40
N GLU A 117 17.58 -9.06 -8.07
CA GLU A 117 18.00 -10.37 -7.60
C GLU A 117 17.75 -10.50 -6.10
N GLY A 118 17.29 -11.67 -5.67
CA GLY A 118 17.07 -12.00 -4.28
C GLY A 118 15.65 -12.48 -3.99
N LYS A 119 15.44 -12.97 -2.78
CA LYS A 119 14.13 -13.43 -2.31
C LYS A 119 13.39 -12.27 -1.65
N PHE A 120 12.15 -12.03 -2.08
CA PHE A 120 11.28 -11.05 -1.41
C PHE A 120 10.88 -11.54 -0.02
N VAL A 121 10.49 -10.61 0.84
CA VAL A 121 10.03 -10.93 2.21
C VAL A 121 8.72 -11.73 2.15
N ASN A 122 8.56 -12.72 3.02
CA ASN A 122 7.26 -13.36 3.19
C ASN A 122 6.26 -12.37 3.80
N TYR A 123 5.62 -11.59 2.93
CA TYR A 123 4.71 -10.51 3.32
C TYR A 123 3.44 -11.00 4.01
N ASN A 124 3.00 -12.23 3.72
CA ASN A 124 1.82 -12.81 4.36
C ASN A 124 2.02 -13.01 5.87
N SER A 125 3.25 -13.27 6.30
CA SER A 125 3.58 -13.41 7.72
C SER A 125 3.56 -12.09 8.50
N LEU A 126 3.54 -10.95 7.80
CA LEU A 126 3.47 -9.61 8.41
C LEU A 126 2.04 -9.19 8.73
N LEU A 127 1.04 -9.80 8.08
CA LEU A 127 -0.36 -9.47 8.29
C LEU A 127 -0.84 -10.05 9.62
N PRO A 128 -1.48 -9.24 10.49
CA PRO A 128 -2.13 -9.74 11.69
C PRO A 128 -3.19 -10.80 11.35
N GLN A 129 -3.20 -11.88 12.11
CA GLN A 129 -4.18 -12.97 11.94
C GLN A 129 -5.51 -12.64 12.63
N GLU A 130 -5.47 -11.76 13.63
CA GLU A 130 -6.62 -11.38 14.44
C GLU A 130 -6.66 -9.86 14.63
N HIS A 131 -7.87 -9.34 14.76
CA HIS A 131 -8.12 -7.96 15.14
C HIS A 131 -9.14 -7.91 16.28
N LYS A 132 -9.03 -6.93 17.19
CA LYS A 132 -9.93 -6.72 18.35
C LYS A 132 -10.91 -5.59 18.12
N LEU A 133 -10.58 -4.68 17.20
CA LEU A 133 -11.44 -3.57 16.84
C LEU A 133 -11.43 -3.33 15.33
N ILE A 134 -12.59 -2.89 14.84
CA ILE A 134 -12.81 -2.52 13.45
C ILE A 134 -13.43 -1.11 13.43
N VAL A 135 -12.78 -0.21 12.70
CA VAL A 135 -13.26 1.15 12.49
C VAL A 135 -13.72 1.28 11.04
N ASN A 136 -14.99 1.62 10.83
CA ASN A 136 -15.52 2.01 9.52
C ASN A 136 -15.55 3.53 9.45
N VAL A 137 -15.01 4.10 8.38
CA VAL A 137 -14.89 5.55 8.22
C VAL A 137 -14.96 5.96 6.75
N LYS A 138 -15.49 7.14 6.48
CA LYS A 138 -15.42 7.75 5.15
C LYS A 138 -13.98 8.20 4.87
N LYS A 139 -13.41 7.67 3.79
CA LYS A 139 -12.01 7.93 3.40
C LYS A 139 -11.70 9.43 3.35
N GLN A 140 -12.56 10.21 2.67
CA GLN A 140 -12.31 11.64 2.45
C GLN A 140 -12.33 12.43 3.76
N GLU A 141 -13.20 12.09 4.71
CA GLU A 141 -13.27 12.75 6.01
C GLU A 141 -12.02 12.47 6.85
N LEU A 142 -11.59 11.19 6.88
CA LEU A 142 -10.35 10.78 7.54
C LEU A 142 -9.13 11.46 6.90
N GLN A 143 -9.02 11.44 5.58
CA GLN A 143 -7.92 12.07 4.85
C GLN A 143 -7.81 13.56 5.16
N ASN A 144 -8.92 14.30 5.07
CA ASN A 144 -8.96 15.74 5.36
C ASN A 144 -8.55 16.03 6.80
N GLY A 145 -9.04 15.25 7.79
CA GLY A 145 -8.65 15.39 9.19
C GLY A 145 -7.16 15.16 9.42
N ILE A 146 -6.60 14.10 8.81
CA ILE A 146 -5.16 13.82 8.90
C ILE A 146 -4.34 14.90 8.17
N GLU A 147 -4.78 15.40 7.02
CA GLU A 147 -4.09 16.47 6.29
C GLU A 147 -3.98 17.73 7.15
N ARG A 148 -5.08 18.19 7.77
CA ARG A 148 -5.05 19.35 8.68
C ARG A 148 -4.15 19.12 9.89
N ALA A 149 -4.28 17.96 10.56
CA ALA A 149 -3.43 17.61 11.69
C ALA A 149 -1.94 17.53 11.29
N SER A 150 -1.63 17.08 10.08
CA SER A 150 -0.26 16.94 9.59
C SER A 150 0.48 18.26 9.44
N LEU A 151 -0.23 19.40 9.29
CA LEU A 151 0.40 20.72 9.20
C LEU A 151 1.21 21.04 10.46
N MET A 152 0.67 20.75 11.63
CA MET A 152 1.40 20.93 12.89
C MET A 152 2.45 19.85 13.11
N ALA A 153 2.17 18.60 12.75
CA ALA A 153 3.11 17.49 12.89
C ALA A 153 4.41 17.68 12.08
N LYS A 154 4.34 18.32 10.92
CA LYS A 154 5.51 18.63 10.07
C LYS A 154 6.45 19.63 10.73
N ASP A 155 5.93 20.64 11.40
CA ASP A 155 6.72 21.67 12.08
C ASP A 155 7.62 21.07 13.17
N GLY A 156 7.15 20.00 13.84
CA GLY A 156 7.94 19.23 14.82
C GLY A 156 8.90 18.19 14.22
N ASN A 157 9.10 18.14 12.89
CA ASN A 157 9.93 17.15 12.16
C ASN A 157 9.57 15.67 12.40
N SER A 158 8.49 15.36 13.11
CA SER A 158 8.13 13.98 13.47
C SER A 158 7.06 13.38 12.57
N ASN A 159 6.27 14.21 11.87
CA ASN A 159 5.04 13.81 11.17
C ASN A 159 4.09 12.98 12.07
N LEU A 160 4.21 13.08 13.39
CA LEU A 160 3.49 12.26 14.34
C LEU A 160 2.07 12.80 14.55
N ILE A 161 1.09 11.93 14.35
CA ILE A 161 -0.29 12.16 14.77
C ILE A 161 -0.74 11.06 15.72
N LYS A 162 -1.63 11.40 16.65
CA LYS A 162 -2.27 10.46 17.55
C LYS A 162 -3.73 10.33 17.17
N LEU A 163 -4.19 9.10 17.05
CA LEU A 163 -5.58 8.72 16.85
C LEU A 163 -6.13 8.19 18.18
N ASP A 164 -7.22 8.76 18.64
CA ASP A 164 -8.00 8.29 19.79
C ASP A 164 -9.35 7.80 19.28
N VAL A 165 -9.48 6.49 19.20
CA VAL A 165 -10.67 5.81 18.67
C VAL A 165 -11.67 5.65 19.80
N GLN A 166 -12.85 6.23 19.66
CA GLN A 166 -13.97 6.14 20.61
C GLN A 166 -15.19 5.58 19.89
N GLU A 167 -16.30 5.38 20.58
CA GLU A 167 -17.47 4.65 20.07
C GLU A 167 -17.99 5.10 18.69
N ASP A 168 -18.15 6.41 18.51
CA ASP A 168 -18.72 7.03 17.29
C ASP A 168 -17.80 8.12 16.67
N ILE A 169 -16.65 8.33 17.26
CA ILE A 169 -15.75 9.41 16.89
C ILE A 169 -14.29 8.98 16.92
N LEU A 170 -13.54 9.41 15.93
CA LEU A 170 -12.08 9.34 15.89
C LEU A 170 -11.50 10.73 16.12
N ILE A 171 -10.77 10.91 17.21
CA ILE A 171 -10.09 12.16 17.50
C ILE A 171 -8.66 12.08 17.01
N ILE A 172 -8.30 13.00 16.12
CA ILE A 172 -6.94 13.11 15.55
C ILE A 172 -6.25 14.31 16.21
N THR A 173 -5.11 14.09 16.83
CA THR A 173 -4.35 15.16 17.46
C THR A 173 -2.92 15.18 16.98
N SER A 174 -2.37 16.39 16.90
CA SER A 174 -0.93 16.63 16.71
C SER A 174 -0.50 17.85 17.53
N ASN A 175 0.75 17.87 17.92
CA ASN A 175 1.33 18.94 18.72
C ASN A 175 2.67 19.38 18.11
N SER A 176 2.93 20.69 18.14
CA SER A 176 4.22 21.29 17.87
C SER A 176 4.49 22.44 18.86
N GLN A 177 5.62 23.11 18.70
CA GLN A 177 5.91 24.33 19.50
C GLN A 177 4.96 25.47 19.15
N LEU A 178 4.38 25.49 17.94
CA LEU A 178 3.46 26.51 17.46
C LEU A 178 2.03 26.32 17.97
N GLY A 179 1.66 25.11 18.40
CA GLY A 179 0.31 24.84 18.87
C GLY A 179 -0.11 23.39 18.81
N LYS A 180 -1.42 23.20 19.01
CA LYS A 180 -2.07 21.90 18.99
C LYS A 180 -3.21 21.90 18.00
N VAL A 181 -3.38 20.79 17.29
CA VAL A 181 -4.55 20.54 16.45
C VAL A 181 -5.34 19.39 17.03
N ARG A 182 -6.65 19.51 17.00
CA ARG A 182 -7.62 18.47 17.32
C ARG A 182 -8.71 18.46 16.27
N GLU A 183 -8.81 17.35 15.58
CA GLU A 183 -9.81 17.07 14.56
C GLU A 183 -10.72 15.94 15.03
N GLU A 184 -11.98 16.00 14.63
CA GLU A 184 -12.97 14.97 14.95
C GLU A 184 -13.55 14.42 13.63
N VAL A 185 -13.55 13.09 13.52
CA VAL A 185 -14.08 12.38 12.35
C VAL A 185 -15.10 11.36 12.84
N ALA A 186 -16.31 11.38 12.26
CA ALA A 186 -17.34 10.40 12.58
C ALA A 186 -16.94 9.01 12.07
N ILE A 187 -17.11 8.01 12.91
CA ILE A 187 -16.81 6.61 12.64
C ILE A 187 -17.90 5.68 13.13
N SER A 188 -17.82 4.40 12.77
CA SER A 188 -18.51 3.31 13.41
C SER A 188 -17.47 2.33 13.94
N LEU A 189 -17.48 2.08 15.24
CA LEU A 189 -16.55 1.18 15.91
C LEU A 189 -17.23 -0.14 16.25
N GLN A 190 -16.53 -1.24 16.00
CA GLN A 190 -16.79 -2.56 16.58
C GLN A 190 -15.59 -2.95 17.45
N GLY A 191 -15.87 -3.35 18.68
CA GLY A 191 -14.82 -3.63 19.68
C GLY A 191 -14.56 -2.47 20.62
N GLU A 192 -13.44 -2.48 21.34
CA GLU A 192 -13.07 -1.46 22.31
C GLU A 192 -12.16 -0.39 21.68
N GLY A 193 -12.38 0.86 22.05
CA GLY A 193 -11.57 1.98 21.57
C GLY A 193 -10.09 1.87 21.98
N VAL A 194 -9.22 2.52 21.20
CA VAL A 194 -7.77 2.46 21.40
C VAL A 194 -7.12 3.80 21.08
N GLN A 195 -6.02 4.10 21.75
CA GLN A 195 -5.12 5.19 21.37
C GLN A 195 -3.91 4.62 20.64
N ILE A 196 -3.64 5.14 19.45
CA ILE A 196 -2.56 4.70 18.58
C ILE A 196 -1.94 5.90 17.88
N ALA A 197 -0.65 5.86 17.60
CA ALA A 197 0.03 6.95 16.90
C ALA A 197 0.68 6.46 15.61
N PHE A 198 0.70 7.34 14.61
CA PHE A 198 1.27 7.04 13.30
C PHE A 198 2.08 8.21 12.75
N ASN A 199 2.96 7.89 11.82
CA ASN A 199 3.46 8.87 10.89
C ASN A 199 2.32 9.23 9.90
N SER A 200 1.89 10.49 9.91
CA SER A 200 0.77 10.97 9.09
C SER A 200 0.99 10.77 7.59
N ARG A 201 2.25 10.86 7.12
CA ARG A 201 2.58 10.65 5.70
C ARG A 201 2.23 9.23 5.25
N TYR A 202 2.52 8.22 6.07
CA TYR A 202 2.25 6.83 5.72
C TYR A 202 0.75 6.56 5.60
N LEU A 203 -0.06 7.12 6.50
CA LEU A 203 -1.52 7.03 6.38
C LEU A 203 -2.04 7.79 5.16
N LEU A 204 -1.54 9.01 4.91
CA LEU A 204 -1.95 9.80 3.75
C LEU A 204 -1.60 9.14 2.42
N ASP A 205 -0.43 8.51 2.32
CA ASP A 205 -0.02 7.81 1.11
C ASP A 205 -0.96 6.62 0.82
N VAL A 206 -1.37 5.87 1.86
CA VAL A 206 -2.37 4.81 1.73
C VAL A 206 -3.71 5.40 1.28
N LEU A 207 -4.24 6.40 1.99
CA LEU A 207 -5.57 6.97 1.70
C LEU A 207 -5.65 7.58 0.28
N LYS A 208 -4.57 8.22 -0.18
CA LYS A 208 -4.48 8.78 -1.54
C LYS A 208 -4.40 7.73 -2.63
N SER A 209 -3.94 6.52 -2.32
CA SER A 209 -3.86 5.42 -3.27
C SER A 209 -5.16 4.62 -3.38
N MET A 210 -6.09 4.79 -2.45
CA MET A 210 -7.38 4.10 -2.42
C MET A 210 -8.43 4.84 -3.23
N GLU A 211 -9.23 4.10 -3.99
CA GLU A 211 -10.34 4.65 -4.77
C GLU A 211 -11.69 4.58 -4.01
N GLU A 212 -11.77 3.72 -3.01
CA GLU A 212 -12.98 3.47 -2.23
C GLU A 212 -13.40 4.69 -1.38
N ASP A 213 -14.71 4.96 -1.32
CA ASP A 213 -15.26 6.04 -0.50
C ASP A 213 -15.35 5.69 0.99
N GLU A 214 -15.59 4.42 1.30
CA GLU A 214 -15.64 3.88 2.66
C GLU A 214 -14.53 2.86 2.88
N ILE A 215 -13.80 3.02 3.96
CA ILE A 215 -12.68 2.17 4.34
C ILE A 215 -12.86 1.55 5.71
N VAL A 216 -12.15 0.48 5.93
CA VAL A 216 -12.08 -0.26 7.18
C VAL A 216 -10.65 -0.21 7.71
N MET A 217 -10.50 0.15 8.98
CA MET A 217 -9.23 0.04 9.71
C MET A 217 -9.37 -1.06 10.76
N GLU A 218 -8.51 -2.07 10.68
CA GLU A 218 -8.49 -3.20 11.61
C GLU A 218 -7.26 -3.10 12.49
N MET A 219 -7.45 -3.19 13.81
CA MET A 219 -6.38 -3.06 14.81
C MET A 219 -6.57 -4.06 15.93
N THR A 220 -5.48 -4.35 16.64
CA THR A 220 -5.50 -5.21 17.83
C THR A 220 -5.18 -4.42 19.11
N SER A 221 -4.28 -3.43 19.02
CA SER A 221 -3.88 -2.58 20.15
C SER A 221 -3.19 -1.31 19.64
N GLY A 222 -2.85 -0.40 20.56
CA GLY A 222 -2.12 0.85 20.24
C GLY A 222 -0.64 0.69 19.83
N ILE A 223 -0.12 -0.54 19.82
CA ILE A 223 1.28 -0.84 19.48
C ILE A 223 1.43 -1.91 18.38
N THR A 224 0.33 -2.40 17.85
CA THR A 224 0.30 -3.38 16.76
C THR A 224 -0.03 -2.69 15.44
N PRO A 225 0.33 -3.29 14.30
CA PRO A 225 0.02 -2.73 12.99
C PRO A 225 -1.48 -2.48 12.79
N CYS A 226 -1.80 -1.42 12.04
CA CYS A 226 -3.14 -1.18 11.51
C CYS A 226 -3.23 -1.72 10.09
N VAL A 227 -4.25 -2.51 9.80
CA VAL A 227 -4.59 -2.94 8.44
C VAL A 227 -5.72 -2.05 7.92
N ILE A 228 -5.55 -1.50 6.72
CA ILE A 228 -6.51 -0.63 6.06
C ILE A 228 -6.93 -1.30 4.75
N LYS A 229 -8.24 -1.34 4.49
CA LYS A 229 -8.83 -1.93 3.26
C LYS A 229 -10.11 -1.22 2.87
N GLY A 230 -10.55 -1.38 1.63
CA GLY A 230 -11.88 -0.95 1.20
C GLY A 230 -12.96 -1.75 1.92
N LYS A 231 -14.09 -1.12 2.24
CA LYS A 231 -15.17 -1.76 3.00
C LYS A 231 -15.79 -2.96 2.29
N ASN A 232 -15.93 -2.87 0.97
CA ASN A 232 -16.61 -3.89 0.16
C ASN A 232 -15.68 -4.57 -0.85
N MET A 233 -14.38 -4.27 -0.80
CA MET A 233 -13.40 -4.78 -1.75
C MET A 233 -12.24 -5.46 -1.01
N ASN A 234 -11.86 -6.65 -1.48
CA ASN A 234 -10.77 -7.42 -0.89
C ASN A 234 -9.50 -7.43 -1.79
N ASN A 235 -9.49 -6.60 -2.84
CA ASN A 235 -8.41 -6.55 -3.80
C ASN A 235 -7.27 -5.59 -3.41
N SER A 236 -7.38 -4.96 -2.23
CA SER A 236 -6.34 -4.11 -1.67
C SER A 236 -6.23 -4.31 -0.16
N LYS A 237 -4.99 -4.40 0.34
CA LYS A 237 -4.68 -4.39 1.77
C LYS A 237 -3.44 -3.56 2.00
N TYR A 238 -3.53 -2.69 2.99
CA TYR A 238 -2.44 -1.84 3.41
C TYR A 238 -2.18 -2.04 4.88
N LEU A 239 -0.91 -2.12 5.26
CA LEU A 239 -0.51 -2.22 6.65
C LEU A 239 0.39 -1.04 6.98
N VAL A 240 0.12 -0.38 8.11
CA VAL A 240 0.94 0.72 8.62
C VAL A 240 1.36 0.42 10.05
N LEU A 241 2.65 0.50 10.33
CA LEU A 241 3.19 0.32 11.67
C LEU A 241 2.93 1.58 12.52
N PRO A 242 2.52 1.41 13.77
CA PRO A 242 2.38 2.53 14.69
C PRO A 242 3.74 3.04 15.19
N VAL A 243 3.75 4.29 15.60
CA VAL A 243 4.86 4.89 16.35
C VAL A 243 4.61 4.66 17.84
N ARG A 244 5.58 4.09 18.55
CA ARG A 244 5.45 3.90 20.00
C ARG A 244 5.50 5.26 20.69
N LEU A 245 4.46 5.56 21.44
CA LEU A 245 4.44 6.71 22.35
C LEU A 245 5.27 6.33 23.58
N VAL A 246 6.40 7.01 23.77
CA VAL A 246 7.15 6.93 25.03
C VAL A 246 6.32 7.72 26.06
N ARG A 247 5.95 7.07 27.15
CA ARG A 247 5.26 7.71 28.29
C ARG A 247 6.22 8.55 29.09
#